data_ca5e55f1dd12915b07f19be80becc47a
#
_entry.id   ca5e55f1dd12915b07f19be80becc47a
#
_cell.length_a   1.000
_cell.length_b   1.000
_cell.length_c   1.000
_cell.angle_alpha   90.00
_cell.angle_beta   90.00
_cell.angle_gamma   90.00
#
_symmetry.space_group_name_H-M   'P 1'
#
loop_
_entity.id
_entity.type
_entity.pdbx_description
1 polymer ?
#
loop_
_entity_poly.entity_id
_entity_poly.type
_entity_poly.pdbx_seq_one_letter_code
_entity_poly.pdbx_strand_id
1 'polypeptide(L)'
;MILAASTQRTVGLVLAVIVMVGVVIYLLFNFRIAKREVGSEIELAANRRQYADDAELETRILDKALGWSLVSLAGIALVLPLYWLMEPARQENAAYSWVKRFESRGAKSYEEACSGCHGPNGVGGVAAFTLANSEGQFVAQVQWKAPALTSVLSRFDESEVEHILNYGRPGSPMPAWGLPGGGPLTEQQVHQLIVYLRSIQLDAETIAAEVTTGVRAGARRIVTEADPTFVDHDEIEAAVDEWLAQATDPASPDYSDYGELIFNNSAAQGAYGCARCHTPGFSYGATDDEATASLIAEWPRLAESGILTGYRPGTGHVGPSLASVGTHFSTADRQADFVRSGSAVGVGYGNARAGTGGMPGFGSRTDDLDVIGTTVRSRILTPEQIAAVVAYERGL
;
A
#
# COMPACT_ATOMS: atom_id res chain seq x y z
N MET A 1 -2.28 24.07 15.05
CA MET A 1 -1.51 22.83 15.29
C MET A 1 -1.56 22.51 16.77
N ILE A 2 -2.65 21.87 17.21
CA ILE A 2 -2.83 21.46 18.62
C ILE A 2 -2.13 20.12 18.74
N LEU A 3 -0.96 20.13 19.38
CA LEU A 3 -0.27 18.91 19.81
C LEU A 3 -1.20 18.20 20.81
N ALA A 4 -1.86 17.15 20.37
CA ALA A 4 -2.48 16.20 21.29
C ALA A 4 -1.35 15.66 22.17
N ALA A 5 -1.22 16.17 23.37
CA ALA A 5 -0.27 15.68 24.34
C ALA A 5 -0.67 14.23 24.64
N SER A 6 0.16 13.27 24.26
CA SER A 6 -0.09 11.87 24.61
C SER A 6 -0.20 11.78 26.13
N THR A 7 -1.12 10.99 26.66
CA THR A 7 -1.30 10.76 28.12
C THR A 7 0.04 10.47 28.81
N GLN A 8 0.94 9.79 28.13
CA GLN A 8 2.30 9.50 28.60
C GLN A 8 3.14 10.79 28.80
N ARG A 9 3.02 11.76 27.91
CA ARG A 9 3.72 13.05 28.01
C ARG A 9 3.19 13.87 29.18
N THR A 10 1.89 13.85 29.38
CA THR A 10 1.24 14.51 30.52
C THR A 10 1.65 13.88 31.84
N VAL A 11 1.62 12.57 31.93
CA VAL A 11 2.08 11.84 33.15
C VAL A 11 3.56 12.09 33.40
N GLY A 12 4.41 12.03 32.41
CA GLY A 12 5.85 12.33 32.52
C GLY A 12 6.10 13.76 33.00
N LEU A 13 5.37 14.74 32.49
CA LEU A 13 5.45 16.14 32.92
C LEU A 13 5.00 16.31 34.38
N VAL A 14 3.89 15.71 34.78
CA VAL A 14 3.39 15.74 36.17
C VAL A 14 4.43 15.15 37.13
N LEU A 15 4.98 13.98 36.81
CA LEU A 15 6.03 13.35 37.63
C LEU A 15 7.28 14.23 37.72
N ALA A 16 7.74 14.81 36.61
CA ALA A 16 8.88 15.72 36.60
C ALA A 16 8.63 16.96 37.49
N VAL A 17 7.43 17.54 37.45
CA VAL A 17 7.05 18.65 38.30
C VAL A 17 7.04 18.24 39.79
N ILE A 18 6.49 17.08 40.12
CA ILE A 18 6.45 16.56 41.51
C ILE A 18 7.89 16.38 42.03
N VAL A 19 8.77 15.76 41.26
CA VAL A 19 10.18 15.56 41.62
C VAL A 19 10.87 16.93 41.80
N MET A 20 10.67 17.85 40.88
CA MET A 20 11.27 19.19 40.96
C MET A 20 10.80 19.94 42.20
N VAL A 21 9.50 19.94 42.49
CA VAL A 21 8.95 20.55 43.70
C VAL A 21 9.53 19.89 44.95
N GLY A 22 9.61 18.56 44.98
CA GLY A 22 10.24 17.81 46.07
C GLY A 22 11.70 18.21 46.31
N VAL A 23 12.49 18.34 45.26
CA VAL A 23 13.88 18.81 45.34
C VAL A 23 13.96 20.24 45.85
N VAL A 24 13.13 21.13 45.37
CA VAL A 24 13.09 22.53 45.83
C VAL A 24 12.73 22.60 47.30
N ILE A 25 11.70 21.86 47.75
CA ILE A 25 11.32 21.80 49.18
C ILE A 25 12.47 21.26 50.01
N TYR A 26 13.13 20.18 49.57
CA TYR A 26 14.30 19.61 50.25
C TYR A 26 15.43 20.63 50.37
N LEU A 27 15.78 21.33 49.29
CA LEU A 27 16.83 22.36 49.32
C LEU A 27 16.46 23.51 50.26
N LEU A 28 15.24 24.01 50.21
CA LEU A 28 14.77 25.10 51.09
C LEU A 28 14.80 24.69 52.57
N PHE A 29 14.42 23.43 52.86
CA PHE A 29 14.47 22.90 54.19
C PHE A 29 15.88 22.77 54.73
N ASN A 30 16.78 22.23 53.92
CA ASN A 30 18.21 22.15 54.26
C ASN A 30 18.85 23.55 54.43
N PHE A 31 18.50 24.51 53.56
CA PHE A 31 19.00 25.85 53.66
C PHE A 31 18.52 26.58 54.95
N ARG A 32 17.26 26.33 55.37
CA ARG A 32 16.80 26.84 56.67
C ARG A 32 17.47 26.21 57.88
N ILE A 33 17.79 24.91 57.82
CA ILE A 33 18.56 24.23 58.87
C ILE A 33 19.98 24.80 58.93
N ALA A 34 20.65 24.92 57.79
CA ALA A 34 21.98 25.44 57.70
C ALA A 34 22.10 26.90 58.24
N LYS A 35 21.08 27.74 57.96
CA LYS A 35 21.03 29.09 58.55
C LYS A 35 20.94 29.12 60.07
N ARG A 36 20.31 28.11 60.70
CA ARG A 36 20.22 27.99 62.15
C ARG A 36 21.53 27.51 62.75
N GLU A 37 22.29 26.75 62.03
CA GLU A 37 23.58 26.20 62.44
C GLU A 37 24.73 27.22 62.30
N VAL A 38 24.60 28.17 61.35
CA VAL A 38 25.58 29.26 61.18
C VAL A 38 25.48 30.25 62.34
N GLY A 39 26.37 30.12 63.29
CA GLY A 39 26.48 31.05 64.45
C GLY A 39 26.22 30.41 65.80
N SER A 40 25.85 29.15 65.92
CA SER A 40 25.66 28.45 67.19
C SER A 40 26.84 27.63 67.68
N GLU A 41 27.87 27.49 66.83
CA GLU A 41 29.03 26.66 67.13
C GLU A 41 30.34 27.50 67.12
N ILE A 42 30.75 27.91 68.30
CA ILE A 42 32.01 28.65 68.48
C ILE A 42 33.20 27.65 68.54
N GLU A 43 32.94 26.36 68.73
CA GLU A 43 34.02 25.37 68.99
C GLU A 43 34.17 24.27 67.91
N LEU A 44 33.29 24.18 66.93
CA LEU A 44 33.41 23.18 65.87
C LEU A 44 33.76 23.82 64.54
N ALA A 45 34.62 23.14 63.77
CA ALA A 45 34.94 23.60 62.42
C ALA A 45 33.67 23.82 61.61
N ALA A 46 33.59 24.92 60.85
CA ALA A 46 32.48 25.27 60.00
C ALA A 46 31.99 24.06 59.21
N ASN A 47 30.71 23.76 59.28
CA ASN A 47 30.02 22.61 58.63
C ASN A 47 30.14 21.23 59.30
N ARG A 48 30.58 21.08 60.53
CA ARG A 48 30.44 19.85 61.29
C ARG A 48 29.17 19.88 62.15
N ARG A 49 28.28 18.92 61.95
CA ARG A 49 27.20 18.62 62.90
C ARG A 49 27.81 17.95 64.13
N GLN A 50 27.27 18.21 65.32
CA GLN A 50 27.56 17.36 66.46
C GLN A 50 27.34 15.89 66.10
N TYR A 51 28.23 15.02 66.56
CA TYR A 51 28.03 13.57 66.41
C TYR A 51 26.70 13.20 67.10
N ALA A 52 25.80 12.55 66.34
CA ALA A 52 24.64 11.96 66.96
C ALA A 52 25.09 10.90 67.98
N ASP A 53 24.49 10.87 69.17
CA ASP A 53 24.76 9.83 70.12
C ASP A 53 24.16 8.48 69.60
N ASP A 54 24.56 7.37 70.22
CA ASP A 54 24.12 6.05 69.80
C ASP A 54 22.58 5.92 69.88
N ALA A 55 21.97 6.55 70.87
CA ALA A 55 20.53 6.55 71.03
C ALA A 55 19.82 7.33 69.94
N GLU A 56 20.38 8.45 69.48
CA GLU A 56 19.84 9.23 68.38
C GLU A 56 20.03 8.53 67.00
N LEU A 57 21.19 7.87 66.83
CA LEU A 57 21.46 7.06 65.64
C LEU A 57 20.55 5.85 65.54
N GLU A 58 20.41 5.09 66.65
CA GLU A 58 19.66 3.84 66.65
C GLU A 58 18.14 4.01 66.68
N THR A 59 17.65 5.11 67.20
CA THR A 59 16.20 5.33 67.28
C THR A 59 15.73 6.30 66.21
N ARG A 60 16.15 7.54 66.26
CA ARG A 60 15.53 8.62 65.45
C ARG A 60 16.00 8.64 64.00
N ILE A 61 17.29 8.39 63.78
CA ILE A 61 17.86 8.41 62.41
C ILE A 61 17.55 7.12 61.69
N LEU A 62 17.74 5.98 62.37
CA LEU A 62 17.47 4.66 61.81
C LEU A 62 15.98 4.46 61.51
N ASP A 63 15.07 4.84 62.44
CA ASP A 63 13.62 4.73 62.24
C ASP A 63 13.15 5.57 61.02
N LYS A 64 13.69 6.79 60.84
CA LYS A 64 13.40 7.58 59.68
C LYS A 64 13.91 6.97 58.39
N ALA A 65 15.13 6.42 58.41
CA ALA A 65 15.72 5.78 57.22
C ALA A 65 14.92 4.51 56.86
N LEU A 66 14.56 3.70 57.87
CA LEU A 66 13.71 2.50 57.66
C LEU A 66 12.32 2.88 57.16
N GLY A 67 11.70 3.92 57.75
CA GLY A 67 10.40 4.43 57.30
C GLY A 67 10.41 4.86 55.83
N TRP A 68 11.38 5.65 55.41
CA TRP A 68 11.53 6.07 54.02
C TRP A 68 11.88 4.90 53.08
N SER A 69 12.69 3.94 53.54
CA SER A 69 12.98 2.73 52.78
C SER A 69 11.72 1.89 52.56
N LEU A 70 10.91 1.74 53.59
CA LEU A 70 9.64 1.01 53.52
C LEU A 70 8.65 1.67 52.57
N VAL A 71 8.51 3.00 52.65
CA VAL A 71 7.65 3.77 51.71
C VAL A 71 8.13 3.63 50.26
N SER A 72 9.44 3.68 50.07
CA SER A 72 10.02 3.53 48.71
C SER A 72 9.81 2.12 48.20
N LEU A 73 10.02 1.07 49.01
CA LEU A 73 9.76 -0.32 48.66
C LEU A 73 8.29 -0.57 48.35
N ALA A 74 7.38 -0.05 49.18
CA ALA A 74 5.94 -0.15 48.92
C ALA A 74 5.54 0.58 47.62
N GLY A 75 6.11 1.73 47.38
CA GLY A 75 5.92 2.47 46.12
C GLY A 75 6.37 1.66 44.89
N ILE A 76 7.56 1.10 44.94
CA ILE A 76 8.10 0.24 43.87
C ILE A 76 7.23 -1.01 43.70
N ALA A 77 6.89 -1.69 44.79
CA ALA A 77 6.08 -2.91 44.78
C ALA A 77 4.67 -2.69 44.23
N LEU A 78 4.13 -1.46 44.31
CA LEU A 78 2.83 -1.11 43.75
C LEU A 78 2.93 -0.63 42.29
N VAL A 79 3.86 0.27 42.05
CA VAL A 79 3.96 0.96 40.72
C VAL A 79 4.46 0.02 39.64
N LEU A 80 5.45 -0.82 39.89
CA LEU A 80 6.00 -1.72 38.90
C LEU A 80 5.01 -2.77 38.40
N PRO A 81 4.25 -3.49 39.22
CA PRO A 81 3.23 -4.41 38.74
C PRO A 81 2.10 -3.70 37.99
N LEU A 82 1.64 -2.53 38.47
CA LEU A 82 0.62 -1.76 37.78
C LEU A 82 1.12 -1.29 36.41
N TYR A 83 2.35 -0.80 36.31
CA TYR A 83 2.97 -0.43 35.05
C TYR A 83 3.04 -1.63 34.11
N TRP A 84 3.50 -2.79 34.63
CA TRP A 84 3.60 -4.00 33.83
C TRP A 84 2.23 -4.51 33.32
N LEU A 85 1.19 -4.44 34.14
CA LEU A 85 -0.18 -4.77 33.73
C LEU A 85 -0.74 -3.84 32.65
N MET A 86 -0.33 -2.57 32.66
CA MET A 86 -0.76 -1.58 31.66
C MET A 86 0.11 -1.58 30.40
N GLU A 87 1.26 -2.24 30.40
CA GLU A 87 2.23 -2.21 29.30
C GLU A 87 1.69 -2.75 27.96
N PRO A 88 0.92 -3.88 27.92
CA PRO A 88 0.35 -4.37 26.66
C PRO A 88 -0.55 -3.31 26.00
N ALA A 89 -1.47 -2.71 26.75
CA ALA A 89 -2.36 -1.67 26.24
C ALA A 89 -1.58 -0.41 25.82
N ARG A 90 -0.50 -0.07 26.51
CA ARG A 90 0.38 1.04 26.15
C ARG A 90 1.11 0.78 24.84
N GLN A 91 1.63 -0.44 24.65
CA GLN A 91 2.32 -0.83 23.42
C GLN A 91 1.36 -0.83 22.22
N GLU A 92 0.17 -1.41 22.38
CA GLU A 92 -0.86 -1.40 21.35
C GLU A 92 -1.26 0.03 20.94
N ASN A 93 -1.54 0.88 21.91
CA ASN A 93 -1.84 2.29 21.64
C ASN A 93 -0.67 3.04 20.97
N ALA A 94 0.57 2.72 21.35
CA ALA A 94 1.75 3.31 20.72
C ALA A 94 1.89 2.83 19.27
N ALA A 95 1.72 1.54 18.99
CA ALA A 95 1.74 0.96 17.66
C ALA A 95 0.65 1.58 16.77
N TYR A 96 -0.59 1.64 17.27
CA TYR A 96 -1.70 2.29 16.57
C TYR A 96 -1.39 3.76 16.24
N SER A 97 -0.86 4.51 17.21
CA SER A 97 -0.49 5.92 17.01
C SER A 97 0.63 6.09 15.97
N TRP A 98 1.52 5.11 15.89
CA TRP A 98 2.59 5.07 14.90
C TRP A 98 2.03 4.87 13.49
N VAL A 99 1.19 3.85 13.31
CA VAL A 99 0.53 3.57 12.03
C VAL A 99 -0.27 4.78 11.55
N LYS A 100 -1.07 5.39 12.42
CA LYS A 100 -1.85 6.59 12.07
C LYS A 100 -0.99 7.80 11.67
N ARG A 101 0.16 7.97 12.28
CA ARG A 101 1.11 9.02 11.87
C ARG A 101 1.74 8.74 10.51
N PHE A 102 2.07 7.47 10.24
CA PHE A 102 2.61 7.06 8.95
C PHE A 102 1.57 7.23 7.85
N GLU A 103 0.35 6.75 8.07
CA GLU A 103 -0.80 6.93 7.18
C GLU A 103 -1.01 8.41 6.83
N SER A 104 -1.09 9.28 7.83
CA SER A 104 -1.30 10.72 7.62
C SER A 104 -0.15 11.39 6.84
N ARG A 105 1.09 10.97 7.07
CA ARG A 105 2.24 11.48 6.31
C ARG A 105 2.27 10.93 4.89
N GLY A 106 1.93 9.64 4.74
CA GLY A 106 1.78 9.00 3.43
C GLY A 106 0.68 9.65 2.60
N ALA A 107 -0.48 9.95 3.20
CA ALA A 107 -1.57 10.68 2.57
C ALA A 107 -1.12 12.05 2.05
N LYS A 108 -0.33 12.78 2.84
CA LYS A 108 0.23 14.07 2.42
C LYS A 108 1.19 13.91 1.23
N SER A 109 2.11 12.96 1.30
CA SER A 109 3.04 12.70 0.19
C SER A 109 2.29 12.23 -1.06
N TYR A 110 1.22 11.46 -0.90
CA TYR A 110 0.35 11.04 -1.98
C TYR A 110 -0.33 12.23 -2.66
N GLU A 111 -0.92 13.13 -1.88
CA GLU A 111 -1.59 14.32 -2.40
C GLU A 111 -0.62 15.23 -3.19
N GLU A 112 0.60 15.37 -2.70
CA GLU A 112 1.61 16.25 -3.30
C GLU A 112 2.24 15.66 -4.59
N ALA A 113 2.35 14.32 -4.68
CA ALA A 113 3.16 13.67 -5.70
C ALA A 113 2.40 12.69 -6.61
N CYS A 114 1.29 12.11 -6.15
CA CYS A 114 0.64 10.98 -6.83
C CYS A 114 -0.78 11.29 -7.31
N SER A 115 -1.52 12.13 -6.56
CA SER A 115 -2.95 12.41 -6.81
C SER A 115 -3.21 13.01 -8.18
N GLY A 116 -2.26 13.79 -8.72
CA GLY A 116 -2.37 14.41 -10.04
C GLY A 116 -2.53 13.40 -11.20
N CYS A 117 -2.00 12.19 -11.04
CA CYS A 117 -2.14 11.12 -12.03
C CYS A 117 -3.10 10.02 -11.57
N HIS A 118 -2.99 9.59 -10.29
CA HIS A 118 -3.76 8.48 -9.74
C HIS A 118 -5.10 8.89 -9.12
N GLY A 119 -5.46 10.17 -9.24
CA GLY A 119 -6.71 10.72 -8.70
C GLY A 119 -6.72 10.86 -7.17
N PRO A 120 -7.71 11.56 -6.63
CA PRO A 120 -7.87 11.70 -5.19
C PRO A 120 -8.12 10.31 -4.57
N ASN A 121 -7.49 10.03 -3.44
CA ASN A 121 -7.60 8.75 -2.72
C ASN A 121 -7.29 7.50 -3.57
N GLY A 122 -6.55 7.63 -4.66
CA GLY A 122 -6.12 6.47 -5.45
C GLY A 122 -7.17 5.88 -6.38
N VAL A 123 -8.21 6.60 -6.73
CA VAL A 123 -9.30 6.08 -7.59
C VAL A 123 -8.92 5.91 -9.06
N GLY A 124 -7.71 6.27 -9.43
CA GLY A 124 -7.28 6.30 -10.82
C GLY A 124 -7.51 7.66 -11.48
N GLY A 125 -6.88 7.86 -12.61
CA GLY A 125 -6.96 9.13 -13.33
C GLY A 125 -6.23 9.05 -14.66
N VAL A 126 -5.76 10.18 -15.13
CA VAL A 126 -5.03 10.29 -16.38
C VAL A 126 -3.78 11.15 -16.22
N ALA A 127 -2.73 10.81 -16.96
CA ALA A 127 -1.49 11.55 -17.01
C ALA A 127 -1.18 11.92 -18.46
N ALA A 128 -0.90 13.18 -18.73
CA ALA A 128 -0.38 13.58 -20.02
C ALA A 128 1.01 12.95 -20.25
N PHE A 129 1.19 12.29 -21.38
CA PHE A 129 2.44 11.61 -21.69
C PHE A 129 2.82 11.83 -23.15
N THR A 130 4.09 12.17 -23.38
CA THR A 130 4.63 12.33 -24.71
C THR A 130 5.23 11.03 -25.19
N LEU A 131 4.67 10.48 -26.24
CA LEU A 131 5.23 9.34 -26.94
C LEU A 131 6.38 9.78 -27.83
N ALA A 132 7.47 9.04 -27.78
CA ALA A 132 8.63 9.26 -28.61
C ALA A 132 9.01 7.96 -29.34
N ASN A 133 9.63 8.08 -30.52
CA ASN A 133 10.20 6.95 -31.25
C ASN A 133 11.54 6.49 -30.65
N SER A 134 12.18 5.49 -31.28
CA SER A 134 13.49 4.96 -30.84
C SER A 134 14.62 5.98 -30.87
N GLU A 135 14.45 7.04 -31.62
CA GLU A 135 15.40 8.14 -31.77
C GLU A 135 15.10 9.30 -30.83
N GLY A 136 14.07 9.18 -29.98
CA GLY A 136 13.64 10.21 -29.03
C GLY A 136 12.80 11.33 -29.67
N GLN A 137 12.37 11.17 -30.93
CA GLN A 137 11.56 12.16 -31.62
C GLN A 137 10.10 12.08 -31.19
N PHE A 138 9.45 13.22 -31.09
CA PHE A 138 8.04 13.32 -30.76
C PHE A 138 7.17 12.54 -31.76
N VAL A 139 6.27 11.72 -31.23
CA VAL A 139 5.25 10.99 -32.01
C VAL A 139 3.87 11.52 -31.70
N ALA A 140 3.44 11.53 -30.47
CA ALA A 140 2.13 12.01 -30.06
C ALA A 140 2.09 12.40 -28.58
N GLN A 141 1.12 13.24 -28.22
CA GLN A 141 0.73 13.49 -26.83
C GLN A 141 -0.51 12.66 -26.53
N VAL A 142 -0.45 11.82 -25.51
CA VAL A 142 -1.57 10.95 -25.11
C VAL A 142 -1.99 11.20 -23.68
N GLN A 143 -3.24 10.87 -23.38
CA GLN A 143 -3.78 10.87 -22.02
C GLN A 143 -3.67 9.44 -21.45
N TRP A 144 -2.56 9.18 -20.77
CA TRP A 144 -2.30 7.84 -20.21
C TRP A 144 -3.20 7.56 -19.02
N LYS A 145 -3.99 6.49 -19.08
CA LYS A 145 -4.86 6.05 -17.98
C LYS A 145 -4.02 5.49 -16.82
N ALA A 146 -3.83 6.27 -15.76
CA ALA A 146 -3.20 5.80 -14.56
C ALA A 146 -4.14 4.85 -13.80
N PRO A 147 -3.65 3.67 -13.34
CA PRO A 147 -4.50 2.71 -12.66
C PRO A 147 -4.93 3.21 -11.29
N ALA A 148 -6.09 2.74 -10.83
CA ALA A 148 -6.48 2.87 -9.43
C ALA A 148 -5.48 2.16 -8.52
N LEU A 149 -5.16 2.78 -7.41
CA LEU A 149 -4.30 2.25 -6.37
C LEU A 149 -5.10 1.62 -5.22
N THR A 150 -6.42 1.77 -5.23
CA THR A 150 -7.34 1.19 -4.26
C THR A 150 -7.44 -0.34 -4.30
N SER A 151 -6.84 -0.98 -5.31
CA SER A 151 -6.73 -2.44 -5.43
C SER A 151 -5.30 -2.90 -5.75
N VAL A 152 -4.31 -2.02 -5.57
CA VAL A 152 -2.93 -2.33 -5.97
C VAL A 152 -2.34 -3.47 -5.15
N LEU A 153 -2.62 -3.53 -3.86
CA LEU A 153 -2.11 -4.58 -2.96
C LEU A 153 -2.85 -5.93 -3.12
N SER A 154 -3.96 -5.95 -3.85
CA SER A 154 -4.60 -7.21 -4.26
C SER A 154 -3.84 -7.90 -5.41
N ARG A 155 -2.99 -7.18 -6.13
CA ARG A 155 -2.24 -7.65 -7.30
C ARG A 155 -0.75 -7.77 -7.05
N PHE A 156 -0.19 -6.80 -6.34
CA PHE A 156 1.24 -6.70 -6.05
C PHE A 156 1.49 -6.84 -4.55
N ASP A 157 2.59 -7.50 -4.20
CA ASP A 157 3.09 -7.48 -2.82
C ASP A 157 3.62 -6.09 -2.47
N GLU A 158 3.70 -5.80 -1.17
CA GLU A 158 4.26 -4.51 -0.72
C GLU A 158 5.68 -4.28 -1.21
N SER A 159 6.50 -5.32 -1.28
CA SER A 159 7.86 -5.25 -1.81
C SER A 159 7.90 -4.93 -3.31
N GLU A 160 6.91 -5.41 -4.07
CA GLU A 160 6.76 -5.07 -5.49
C GLU A 160 6.29 -3.62 -5.66
N VAL A 161 5.35 -3.17 -4.82
CA VAL A 161 4.91 -1.77 -4.79
C VAL A 161 6.07 -0.86 -4.39
N GLU A 162 6.85 -1.24 -3.39
CA GLU A 162 8.05 -0.52 -2.99
C GLU A 162 9.06 -0.41 -4.13
N HIS A 163 9.28 -1.50 -4.86
CA HIS A 163 10.16 -1.50 -6.04
C HIS A 163 9.64 -0.53 -7.12
N ILE A 164 8.33 -0.55 -7.40
CA ILE A 164 7.70 0.36 -8.37
C ILE A 164 7.84 1.82 -7.91
N LEU A 165 7.64 2.11 -6.63
CA LEU A 165 7.82 3.45 -6.08
C LEU A 165 9.29 3.90 -6.18
N ASN A 166 10.23 3.01 -5.89
CA ASN A 166 11.65 3.33 -5.95
C ASN A 166 12.14 3.59 -7.37
N TYR A 167 11.76 2.76 -8.34
CA TYR A 167 12.35 2.77 -9.68
C TYR A 167 11.41 3.23 -10.79
N GLY A 168 10.13 3.43 -10.49
CA GLY A 168 9.12 3.77 -11.47
C GLY A 168 8.78 2.61 -12.40
N ARG A 169 8.12 2.95 -13.50
CA ARG A 169 7.84 2.03 -14.62
C ARG A 169 8.38 2.64 -15.91
N PRO A 170 9.61 2.27 -16.31
CA PRO A 170 10.21 2.78 -17.54
C PRO A 170 9.29 2.54 -18.75
N GLY A 171 9.21 3.50 -19.66
CA GLY A 171 8.29 3.43 -20.80
C GLY A 171 6.83 3.82 -20.50
N SER A 172 6.58 4.30 -19.29
CA SER A 172 5.28 4.82 -18.84
C SER A 172 5.45 6.17 -18.16
N PRO A 173 4.34 6.92 -17.91
CA PRO A 173 4.40 8.18 -17.15
C PRO A 173 4.82 8.02 -15.68
N MET A 174 4.90 6.81 -15.14
CA MET A 174 5.24 6.58 -13.74
C MET A 174 6.75 6.73 -13.50
N PRO A 175 7.22 7.86 -12.93
CA PRO A 175 8.64 8.08 -12.69
C PRO A 175 9.14 7.33 -11.44
N ALA A 176 10.45 7.29 -11.27
CA ALA A 176 11.06 6.87 -10.02
C ALA A 176 10.82 7.94 -8.95
N TRP A 177 10.29 7.54 -7.81
CA TRP A 177 10.04 8.42 -6.66
C TRP A 177 11.04 8.22 -5.55
N GLY A 178 11.53 7.00 -5.34
CA GLY A 178 12.51 6.71 -4.28
C GLY A 178 13.92 7.10 -4.64
N LEU A 179 14.72 7.46 -3.63
CA LEU A 179 16.14 7.78 -3.78
C LEU A 179 16.96 6.73 -4.56
N PRO A 180 16.73 5.40 -4.37
CA PRO A 180 17.49 4.40 -5.13
C PRO A 180 17.34 4.51 -6.65
N GLY A 181 16.19 4.98 -7.13
CA GLY A 181 15.91 5.22 -8.55
C GLY A 181 16.18 6.66 -9.01
N GLY A 182 16.75 7.50 -8.14
CA GLY A 182 17.02 8.93 -8.42
C GLY A 182 15.83 9.85 -8.14
N GLY A 183 14.79 9.38 -7.50
CA GLY A 183 13.63 10.17 -7.08
C GLY A 183 13.88 10.97 -5.79
N PRO A 184 12.92 11.83 -5.39
CA PRO A 184 13.09 12.74 -4.26
C PRO A 184 12.73 12.13 -2.90
N LEU A 185 12.07 10.97 -2.85
CA LEU A 185 11.53 10.41 -1.61
C LEU A 185 12.55 9.51 -0.91
N THR A 186 12.69 9.71 0.38
CA THR A 186 13.46 8.82 1.25
C THR A 186 12.75 7.48 1.44
N GLU A 187 13.49 6.45 1.84
CA GLU A 187 12.95 5.13 2.19
C GLU A 187 11.77 5.23 3.19
N GLN A 188 11.91 6.07 4.21
CA GLN A 188 10.85 6.30 5.18
C GLN A 188 9.58 6.90 4.54
N GLN A 189 9.71 7.81 3.58
CA GLN A 189 8.57 8.40 2.87
C GLN A 189 7.91 7.39 1.95
N VAL A 190 8.69 6.54 1.27
CA VAL A 190 8.18 5.41 0.48
C VAL A 190 7.39 4.44 1.38
N HIS A 191 7.93 4.09 2.55
CA HIS A 191 7.22 3.26 3.52
C HIS A 191 5.92 3.94 4.03
N GLN A 192 5.93 5.25 4.29
CA GLN A 192 4.73 6.00 4.66
C GLN A 192 3.66 5.96 3.56
N LEU A 193 4.06 6.06 2.29
CA LEU A 193 3.16 5.90 1.14
C LEU A 193 2.55 4.49 1.11
N ILE A 194 3.33 3.44 1.33
CA ILE A 194 2.82 2.06 1.38
C ILE A 194 1.79 1.89 2.50
N VAL A 195 2.05 2.44 3.69
CA VAL A 195 1.08 2.42 4.80
C VAL A 195 -0.21 3.16 4.42
N TYR A 196 -0.10 4.28 3.73
CA TYR A 196 -1.29 4.99 3.22
C TYR A 196 -2.01 4.18 2.15
N LEU A 197 -1.29 3.62 1.17
CA LEU A 197 -1.91 2.77 0.15
C LEU A 197 -2.66 1.59 0.76
N ARG A 198 -2.10 0.98 1.82
CA ARG A 198 -2.79 -0.08 2.57
C ARG A 198 -4.12 0.40 3.17
N SER A 199 -4.18 1.62 3.66
CA SER A 199 -5.39 2.17 4.31
C SER A 199 -6.53 2.49 3.34
N ILE A 200 -6.24 2.62 2.05
CA ILE A 200 -7.22 2.93 1.00
C ILE A 200 -7.63 1.71 0.16
N GLN A 201 -7.13 0.50 0.50
CA GLN A 201 -7.48 -0.68 -0.27
C GLN A 201 -8.97 -1.01 -0.10
N LEU A 202 -9.60 -1.36 -1.22
CA LEU A 202 -10.95 -1.91 -1.25
C LEU A 202 -10.93 -3.36 -0.72
N ASP A 203 -12.05 -3.78 -0.16
CA ASP A 203 -12.22 -5.17 0.22
C ASP A 203 -12.40 -6.09 -0.99
N ALA A 204 -12.23 -7.40 -0.77
CA ALA A 204 -12.28 -8.41 -1.82
C ALA A 204 -13.64 -8.48 -2.53
N GLU A 205 -14.73 -8.27 -1.81
CA GLU A 205 -16.08 -8.31 -2.35
C GLU A 205 -16.31 -7.14 -3.31
N THR A 206 -15.91 -5.93 -2.91
CA THR A 206 -15.99 -4.74 -3.76
C THR A 206 -15.16 -4.91 -5.04
N ILE A 207 -13.93 -5.45 -4.94
CA ILE A 207 -13.08 -5.70 -6.11
C ILE A 207 -13.73 -6.71 -7.06
N ALA A 208 -14.28 -7.81 -6.53
CA ALA A 208 -14.96 -8.83 -7.34
C ALA A 208 -16.23 -8.26 -8.02
N ALA A 209 -16.98 -7.39 -7.32
CA ALA A 209 -18.12 -6.70 -7.90
C ALA A 209 -17.74 -5.77 -9.05
N GLU A 210 -16.58 -5.10 -8.97
CA GLU A 210 -16.07 -4.27 -10.07
C GLU A 210 -15.77 -5.12 -11.32
N VAL A 211 -15.17 -6.32 -11.16
CA VAL A 211 -14.97 -7.25 -12.29
C VAL A 211 -16.31 -7.61 -12.94
N THR A 212 -17.25 -8.02 -12.13
CA THR A 212 -18.60 -8.39 -12.61
C THR A 212 -19.27 -7.24 -13.34
N THR A 213 -19.21 -6.04 -12.79
CA THR A 213 -19.79 -4.83 -13.42
C THR A 213 -19.14 -4.55 -14.78
N GLY A 214 -17.85 -4.66 -14.90
CA GLY A 214 -17.13 -4.45 -16.16
C GLY A 214 -17.47 -5.52 -17.22
N VAL A 215 -17.57 -6.79 -16.80
CA VAL A 215 -17.98 -7.89 -17.67
C VAL A 215 -19.42 -7.68 -18.17
N ARG A 216 -20.36 -7.34 -17.28
CA ARG A 216 -21.75 -7.04 -17.68
C ARG A 216 -21.85 -5.87 -18.66
N ALA A 217 -21.06 -4.82 -18.43
CA ALA A 217 -21.02 -3.68 -19.38
C ALA A 217 -20.51 -4.10 -20.77
N GLY A 218 -19.53 -4.98 -20.83
CA GLY A 218 -19.04 -5.55 -22.08
C GLY A 218 -20.08 -6.47 -22.75
N ALA A 219 -20.70 -7.37 -21.99
CA ALA A 219 -21.78 -8.25 -22.47
C ALA A 219 -22.97 -7.45 -23.02
N ARG A 220 -23.36 -6.37 -22.33
CA ARG A 220 -24.41 -5.46 -22.83
C ARG A 220 -24.08 -4.92 -24.21
N ARG A 221 -22.83 -4.51 -24.45
CA ARG A 221 -22.41 -4.05 -25.78
C ARG A 221 -22.52 -5.16 -26.82
N ILE A 222 -22.07 -6.37 -26.53
CA ILE A 222 -22.17 -7.52 -27.44
C ILE A 222 -23.62 -7.79 -27.81
N VAL A 223 -24.51 -7.87 -26.82
CA VAL A 223 -25.94 -8.14 -27.04
C VAL A 223 -26.61 -7.05 -27.85
N THR A 224 -26.36 -5.77 -27.56
CA THR A 224 -26.97 -4.64 -28.29
C THR A 224 -26.40 -4.45 -29.70
N GLU A 225 -25.15 -4.83 -29.94
CA GLU A 225 -24.56 -4.85 -31.27
C GLU A 225 -25.10 -6.00 -32.12
N ALA A 226 -25.37 -7.16 -31.49
CA ALA A 226 -25.94 -8.32 -32.16
C ALA A 226 -27.44 -8.11 -32.56
N ASP A 227 -28.21 -7.45 -31.70
CA ASP A 227 -29.60 -7.07 -32.00
C ASP A 227 -29.86 -5.60 -31.61
N PRO A 228 -29.72 -4.68 -32.58
CA PRO A 228 -30.00 -3.26 -32.38
C PRO A 228 -31.48 -2.92 -32.09
N THR A 229 -32.40 -3.90 -32.16
CA THR A 229 -33.79 -3.66 -31.84
C THR A 229 -34.09 -3.66 -30.36
N PHE A 230 -33.17 -4.15 -29.53
CA PHE A 230 -33.23 -4.02 -28.08
C PHE A 230 -33.10 -2.54 -27.67
N VAL A 231 -34.19 -1.96 -27.19
CA VAL A 231 -34.24 -0.55 -26.71
C VAL A 231 -34.71 -0.45 -25.27
N ASP A 232 -35.37 -1.48 -24.76
CA ASP A 232 -35.80 -1.54 -23.36
C ASP A 232 -34.70 -2.04 -22.47
N HIS A 233 -34.52 -1.38 -21.31
CA HIS A 233 -33.46 -1.72 -20.36
C HIS A 233 -33.60 -3.13 -19.79
N ASP A 234 -34.83 -3.54 -19.46
CA ASP A 234 -35.09 -4.84 -18.84
C ASP A 234 -34.89 -5.98 -19.84
N GLU A 235 -35.26 -5.75 -21.12
CA GLU A 235 -34.99 -6.70 -22.20
C GLU A 235 -33.50 -6.87 -22.45
N ILE A 236 -32.73 -5.77 -22.43
CA ILE A 236 -31.24 -5.79 -22.57
C ILE A 236 -30.65 -6.58 -21.42
N GLU A 237 -31.03 -6.30 -20.16
CA GLU A 237 -30.46 -7.00 -19.01
C GLU A 237 -30.81 -8.50 -19.00
N ALA A 238 -32.02 -8.87 -19.42
CA ALA A 238 -32.43 -10.29 -19.59
C ALA A 238 -31.56 -10.99 -20.65
N ALA A 239 -31.33 -10.35 -21.78
CA ALA A 239 -30.45 -10.88 -22.84
C ALA A 239 -28.97 -10.96 -22.38
N VAL A 240 -28.52 -10.02 -21.59
CA VAL A 240 -27.16 -10.06 -20.96
C VAL A 240 -27.05 -11.24 -20.01
N ASP A 241 -28.05 -11.49 -19.18
CA ASP A 241 -28.09 -12.65 -18.27
C ASP A 241 -28.08 -13.98 -19.03
N GLU A 242 -28.86 -14.08 -20.10
CA GLU A 242 -28.89 -15.27 -20.97
C GLU A 242 -27.54 -15.49 -21.66
N TRP A 243 -26.96 -14.44 -22.24
CA TRP A 243 -25.63 -14.51 -22.88
C TRP A 243 -24.56 -14.93 -21.89
N LEU A 244 -24.51 -14.32 -20.72
CA LEU A 244 -23.52 -14.65 -19.67
C LEU A 244 -23.68 -16.11 -19.19
N ALA A 245 -24.92 -16.61 -19.06
CA ALA A 245 -25.15 -17.99 -18.67
C ALA A 245 -24.60 -18.99 -19.70
N GLN A 246 -24.67 -18.65 -20.99
CA GLN A 246 -24.08 -19.45 -22.06
C GLN A 246 -22.58 -19.26 -22.17
N ALA A 247 -22.07 -18.01 -22.15
CA ALA A 247 -20.67 -17.67 -22.36
C ALA A 247 -19.75 -18.15 -21.23
N THR A 248 -20.28 -18.42 -20.05
CA THR A 248 -19.50 -19.02 -18.94
C THR A 248 -19.30 -20.52 -19.03
N ASP A 249 -19.97 -21.20 -19.95
CA ASP A 249 -19.78 -22.64 -20.22
C ASP A 249 -18.53 -22.83 -21.10
N PRO A 250 -17.50 -23.59 -20.65
CA PRO A 250 -16.30 -23.87 -21.45
C PRO A 250 -16.56 -24.55 -22.81
N ALA A 251 -17.73 -25.17 -22.98
CA ALA A 251 -18.14 -25.78 -24.24
C ALA A 251 -18.82 -24.78 -25.22
N SER A 252 -19.13 -23.59 -24.75
CA SER A 252 -19.78 -22.55 -25.55
C SER A 252 -18.80 -21.94 -26.57
N PRO A 253 -19.28 -21.62 -27.79
CA PRO A 253 -18.48 -20.79 -28.72
C PRO A 253 -18.16 -19.42 -28.17
N ASP A 254 -19.01 -18.86 -27.28
CA ASP A 254 -18.86 -17.54 -26.68
C ASP A 254 -17.91 -17.53 -25.46
N TYR A 255 -17.35 -18.67 -25.09
CA TYR A 255 -16.44 -18.76 -23.92
C TYR A 255 -15.17 -17.93 -24.09
N SER A 256 -14.64 -17.86 -25.31
CA SER A 256 -13.51 -16.99 -25.63
C SER A 256 -13.86 -15.51 -25.50
N ASP A 257 -15.04 -15.11 -25.93
CA ASP A 257 -15.52 -13.72 -25.84
C ASP A 257 -15.72 -13.31 -24.38
N TYR A 258 -16.21 -14.22 -23.54
CA TYR A 258 -16.24 -14.00 -22.08
C TYR A 258 -14.83 -13.79 -21.51
N GLY A 259 -13.86 -14.58 -21.95
CA GLY A 259 -12.43 -14.40 -21.60
C GLY A 259 -11.88 -13.05 -22.07
N GLU A 260 -12.24 -12.62 -23.27
CA GLU A 260 -11.90 -11.31 -23.82
C GLU A 260 -12.46 -10.16 -22.99
N LEU A 261 -13.70 -10.25 -22.55
CA LEU A 261 -14.32 -9.24 -21.69
C LEU A 261 -13.56 -9.06 -20.37
N ILE A 262 -13.08 -10.16 -19.78
CA ILE A 262 -12.28 -10.11 -18.57
C ILE A 262 -10.89 -9.53 -18.86
N PHE A 263 -10.25 -9.97 -19.94
CA PHE A 263 -8.93 -9.50 -20.36
C PHE A 263 -8.91 -7.99 -20.63
N ASN A 264 -9.93 -7.47 -21.29
CA ASN A 264 -10.10 -6.06 -21.62
C ASN A 264 -10.80 -5.27 -20.51
N ASN A 265 -11.15 -5.91 -19.39
CA ASN A 265 -11.89 -5.25 -18.33
C ASN A 265 -11.08 -4.08 -17.76
N SER A 266 -11.47 -2.89 -18.16
CA SER A 266 -10.97 -1.64 -17.63
C SER A 266 -11.95 -1.02 -16.64
N ALA A 267 -12.66 -1.85 -15.83
CA ALA A 267 -13.69 -1.39 -14.89
C ALA A 267 -13.39 0.02 -14.35
N ALA A 268 -14.36 0.75 -13.88
CA ALA A 268 -14.27 2.20 -13.62
C ALA A 268 -12.96 2.63 -12.91
N GLN A 269 -12.39 1.74 -12.11
CA GLN A 269 -11.11 1.92 -11.44
C GLN A 269 -9.91 1.40 -12.26
N GLY A 270 -10.15 0.69 -13.36
CA GLY A 270 -9.14 0.24 -14.31
C GLY A 270 -7.99 -0.58 -13.74
N ALA A 271 -8.25 -1.30 -12.66
CA ALA A 271 -7.19 -1.86 -11.84
C ALA A 271 -6.57 -3.14 -12.42
N TYR A 272 -7.30 -3.96 -13.19
CA TYR A 272 -6.81 -5.29 -13.56
C TYR A 272 -6.85 -5.63 -15.05
N GLY A 273 -7.22 -4.76 -15.94
CA GLY A 273 -7.22 -5.08 -17.37
C GLY A 273 -5.87 -5.64 -17.85
N CYS A 274 -5.82 -6.90 -18.23
CA CYS A 274 -4.62 -7.53 -18.81
C CYS A 274 -4.14 -6.76 -20.04
N ALA A 275 -5.08 -6.26 -20.82
CA ALA A 275 -4.86 -5.41 -21.98
C ALA A 275 -4.00 -4.17 -21.69
N ARG A 276 -3.96 -3.68 -20.44
CA ARG A 276 -3.09 -2.54 -20.07
C ARG A 276 -1.61 -2.82 -20.34
N CYS A 277 -1.20 -4.05 -20.15
CA CYS A 277 0.16 -4.48 -20.34
C CYS A 277 0.36 -5.26 -21.64
N HIS A 278 -0.66 -5.98 -22.10
CA HIS A 278 -0.56 -6.92 -23.21
C HIS A 278 -1.19 -6.44 -24.52
N THR A 279 -1.93 -5.31 -24.50
CA THR A 279 -2.45 -4.70 -25.72
C THR A 279 -1.81 -3.32 -25.91
N PRO A 280 -1.02 -3.12 -26.97
CA PRO A 280 -0.44 -1.83 -27.28
C PRO A 280 -1.54 -0.75 -27.43
N GLY A 281 -1.32 0.42 -26.86
CA GLY A 281 -2.24 1.54 -26.95
C GLY A 281 -3.44 1.50 -26.00
N PHE A 282 -3.75 0.39 -25.37
CA PHE A 282 -4.93 0.27 -24.49
C PHE A 282 -4.95 1.28 -23.33
N SER A 283 -3.77 1.61 -22.78
CA SER A 283 -3.66 2.59 -21.70
C SER A 283 -3.77 4.04 -22.18
N TYR A 284 -3.75 4.30 -23.48
CA TYR A 284 -3.90 5.64 -24.01
C TYR A 284 -5.38 5.99 -24.04
N GLY A 285 -5.76 7.04 -23.32
CA GLY A 285 -7.14 7.50 -23.27
C GLY A 285 -7.63 7.98 -24.64
N ALA A 286 -8.94 8.14 -24.77
CA ALA A 286 -9.52 8.87 -25.87
C ALA A 286 -8.87 10.27 -25.96
N THR A 287 -8.57 10.71 -27.16
CA THR A 287 -8.05 12.03 -27.44
C THR A 287 -9.05 12.75 -28.34
N ASP A 288 -9.21 14.05 -28.13
CA ASP A 288 -10.05 14.89 -28.99
C ASP A 288 -9.33 15.25 -30.30
N ASP A 289 -8.05 14.88 -30.40
CA ASP A 289 -7.27 15.08 -31.63
C ASP A 289 -7.38 13.85 -32.55
N GLU A 290 -8.01 14.07 -33.72
CA GLU A 290 -8.26 13.02 -34.71
C GLU A 290 -6.97 12.36 -35.21
N ALA A 291 -5.87 13.12 -35.31
CA ALA A 291 -4.58 12.57 -35.74
C ALA A 291 -4.01 11.62 -34.70
N THR A 292 -4.13 11.96 -33.42
CA THR A 292 -3.72 11.09 -32.32
C THR A 292 -4.64 9.88 -32.19
N ALA A 293 -5.96 10.03 -32.39
CA ALA A 293 -6.90 8.92 -32.42
C ALA A 293 -6.58 7.91 -33.51
N SER A 294 -6.28 8.39 -34.71
CA SER A 294 -5.86 7.58 -35.86
C SER A 294 -4.54 6.85 -35.56
N LEU A 295 -3.57 7.56 -34.97
CA LEU A 295 -2.30 6.96 -34.57
C LEU A 295 -2.48 5.85 -33.53
N ILE A 296 -3.36 6.04 -32.55
CA ILE A 296 -3.69 5.05 -31.54
C ILE A 296 -4.32 3.80 -32.19
N ALA A 297 -5.19 3.98 -33.17
CA ALA A 297 -5.79 2.88 -33.93
C ALA A 297 -4.76 2.07 -34.75
N GLU A 298 -3.69 2.73 -35.23
CA GLU A 298 -2.60 2.07 -35.93
C GLU A 298 -1.51 1.51 -35.00
N TRP A 299 -1.63 1.75 -33.72
CA TRP A 299 -0.61 1.45 -32.71
C TRP A 299 -0.09 0.01 -32.71
N PRO A 300 -0.93 -1.03 -32.81
CA PRO A 300 -0.47 -2.41 -32.87
C PRO A 300 0.56 -2.62 -33.99
N ARG A 301 0.28 -2.08 -35.16
CA ARG A 301 1.16 -2.18 -36.32
C ARG A 301 2.45 -1.37 -36.17
N LEU A 302 2.36 -0.19 -35.54
CA LEU A 302 3.53 0.66 -35.28
C LEU A 302 4.43 0.07 -34.18
N ALA A 303 3.85 -0.58 -33.19
CA ALA A 303 4.60 -1.28 -32.16
C ALA A 303 5.35 -2.51 -32.72
N GLU A 304 4.71 -3.28 -33.60
CA GLU A 304 5.33 -4.40 -34.30
C GLU A 304 6.47 -3.96 -35.22
N SER A 305 6.36 -2.80 -35.84
CA SER A 305 7.40 -2.25 -36.73
C SER A 305 8.61 -1.68 -35.97
N GLY A 306 8.58 -1.62 -34.64
CA GLY A 306 9.64 -1.07 -33.80
C GLY A 306 9.74 0.47 -33.84
N ILE A 307 8.79 1.15 -34.49
CA ILE A 307 8.76 2.62 -34.62
C ILE A 307 8.46 3.29 -33.28
N LEU A 308 7.75 2.59 -32.39
CA LEU A 308 7.37 3.12 -31.09
C LEU A 308 8.23 2.53 -29.97
N THR A 309 9.03 3.40 -29.35
CA THR A 309 9.81 3.01 -28.16
C THR A 309 9.00 3.26 -26.89
N GLY A 310 8.68 2.30 -26.24
CA GLY A 310 7.88 2.15 -25.02
C GLY A 310 7.30 0.77 -25.06
N TYR A 311 7.09 0.25 -26.24
CA TYR A 311 6.76 -1.13 -26.49
C TYR A 311 7.98 -1.85 -27.06
N ARG A 312 8.85 -2.35 -26.19
CA ARG A 312 9.77 -3.43 -26.57
C ARG A 312 9.24 -4.72 -25.95
N PRO A 313 8.80 -5.67 -26.76
CA PRO A 313 8.61 -7.03 -26.27
C PRO A 313 9.88 -7.47 -25.53
N GLY A 314 9.75 -7.77 -24.24
CA GLY A 314 10.89 -8.22 -23.43
C GLY A 314 11.63 -7.18 -22.60
N THR A 315 11.28 -5.90 -22.59
CA THR A 315 11.94 -4.88 -21.75
C THR A 315 11.31 -4.70 -20.37
N GLY A 316 10.31 -5.52 -20.01
CA GLY A 316 9.80 -5.60 -18.63
C GLY A 316 8.77 -4.55 -18.22
N HIS A 317 8.30 -3.71 -19.14
CA HIS A 317 7.46 -2.56 -18.79
C HIS A 317 6.07 -2.54 -19.44
N VAL A 318 5.93 -3.25 -20.53
CA VAL A 318 4.64 -3.62 -21.13
C VAL A 318 4.73 -5.13 -21.29
N GLY A 319 3.66 -5.85 -21.04
CA GLY A 319 3.64 -7.30 -21.17
C GLY A 319 4.05 -7.73 -22.58
N PRO A 320 4.65 -8.92 -22.75
CA PRO A 320 4.95 -9.46 -24.07
C PRO A 320 3.68 -9.64 -24.89
N SER A 321 3.82 -9.70 -26.22
CA SER A 321 2.73 -10.12 -27.10
C SER A 321 2.26 -11.52 -26.70
N LEU A 322 0.96 -11.74 -26.65
CA LEU A 322 0.35 -13.03 -26.33
C LEU A 322 0.01 -13.85 -27.59
N ALA A 323 0.24 -13.33 -28.79
CA ALA A 323 -0.08 -14.00 -30.05
C ALA A 323 0.60 -15.37 -30.23
N SER A 324 1.56 -15.75 -29.38
CA SER A 324 2.20 -17.06 -29.40
C SER A 324 2.27 -17.69 -28.01
N VAL A 325 1.43 -17.25 -27.09
CA VAL A 325 1.47 -17.70 -25.68
C VAL A 325 1.31 -19.21 -25.55
N GLY A 326 0.51 -19.84 -26.42
CA GLY A 326 0.35 -21.29 -26.47
C GLY A 326 1.62 -22.08 -26.77
N THR A 327 2.63 -21.45 -27.40
CA THR A 327 3.94 -22.09 -27.62
C THR A 327 4.85 -22.03 -26.39
N HIS A 328 4.57 -21.08 -25.51
CA HIS A 328 5.35 -20.85 -24.30
C HIS A 328 4.87 -21.72 -23.13
N PHE A 329 3.58 -21.95 -23.02
CA PHE A 329 2.99 -22.82 -22.02
C PHE A 329 2.52 -24.14 -22.64
N SER A 330 3.09 -25.26 -22.21
CA SER A 330 2.77 -26.59 -22.73
C SER A 330 1.30 -26.98 -22.53
N THR A 331 0.65 -26.46 -21.50
CA THR A 331 -0.77 -26.72 -21.17
C THR A 331 -1.48 -25.44 -20.74
N ALA A 332 -2.81 -25.41 -20.90
CA ALA A 332 -3.66 -24.34 -20.40
C ALA A 332 -3.55 -24.21 -18.87
N ASP A 333 -3.46 -25.33 -18.16
CA ASP A 333 -3.36 -25.32 -16.69
C ASP A 333 -2.09 -24.60 -16.20
N ARG A 334 -0.92 -24.84 -16.85
CA ARG A 334 0.31 -24.12 -16.50
C ARG A 334 0.22 -22.64 -16.77
N GLN A 335 -0.48 -22.25 -17.84
CA GLN A 335 -0.75 -20.85 -18.13
C GLN A 335 -1.69 -20.24 -17.10
N ALA A 336 -2.75 -20.96 -16.71
CA ALA A 336 -3.68 -20.55 -15.66
C ALA A 336 -2.97 -20.37 -14.30
N ASP A 337 -2.06 -21.28 -13.96
CA ASP A 337 -1.22 -21.16 -12.76
C ASP A 337 -0.35 -19.89 -12.78
N PHE A 338 0.19 -19.56 -13.94
CA PHE A 338 0.98 -18.34 -14.11
C PHE A 338 0.10 -17.08 -13.99
N VAL A 339 -1.06 -17.04 -14.63
CA VAL A 339 -2.03 -15.92 -14.49
C VAL A 339 -2.49 -15.76 -13.05
N ARG A 340 -2.76 -16.87 -12.37
CA ARG A 340 -3.18 -16.86 -10.96
C ARG A 340 -2.13 -16.28 -10.03
N SER A 341 -0.86 -16.64 -10.21
CA SER A 341 0.22 -16.37 -9.28
C SER A 341 1.17 -15.26 -9.73
N GLY A 342 1.12 -14.89 -10.99
CA GLY A 342 2.00 -13.88 -11.56
C GLY A 342 3.47 -14.32 -11.63
N SER A 343 4.36 -13.36 -11.74
CA SER A 343 5.82 -13.57 -11.82
C SER A 343 6.44 -14.12 -10.53
N ALA A 344 5.69 -14.19 -9.43
CA ALA A 344 6.16 -14.74 -8.16
C ALA A 344 6.43 -16.26 -8.19
N VAL A 345 5.93 -16.98 -9.20
CA VAL A 345 6.02 -18.47 -9.28
C VAL A 345 7.34 -18.97 -9.83
N GLY A 346 8.29 -18.13 -10.16
CA GLY A 346 9.61 -18.54 -10.60
C GLY A 346 9.62 -19.32 -11.93
N VAL A 347 8.55 -19.27 -12.71
CA VAL A 347 8.43 -19.93 -14.01
C VAL A 347 9.08 -19.04 -15.06
N GLY A 348 10.36 -18.84 -14.98
CA GLY A 348 11.34 -18.47 -16.01
C GLY A 348 10.94 -17.59 -17.21
N TYR A 349 9.79 -16.97 -17.20
CA TYR A 349 9.28 -16.13 -18.26
C TYR A 349 9.45 -14.64 -17.93
N GLY A 350 10.27 -14.02 -18.73
CA GLY A 350 10.59 -12.61 -18.61
C GLY A 350 11.63 -12.33 -17.52
N ASN A 351 12.23 -11.17 -17.56
CA ASN A 351 13.22 -10.69 -16.59
C ASN A 351 12.61 -10.27 -15.25
N ALA A 352 11.35 -10.57 -14.98
CA ALA A 352 10.67 -10.25 -13.74
C ALA A 352 11.11 -11.23 -12.64
N ARG A 353 11.99 -10.78 -11.78
CA ARG A 353 12.26 -11.44 -10.50
C ARG A 353 11.10 -11.17 -9.54
N ALA A 354 10.80 -12.13 -8.67
CA ALA A 354 9.91 -11.86 -7.54
C ALA A 354 10.33 -10.56 -6.84
N GLY A 355 9.38 -9.68 -6.53
CA GLY A 355 9.66 -8.38 -5.91
C GLY A 355 10.06 -7.26 -6.87
N THR A 356 9.99 -7.44 -8.19
CA THR A 356 10.37 -6.40 -9.17
C THR A 356 9.20 -5.73 -9.89
N GLY A 357 7.95 -5.96 -9.41
CA GLY A 357 6.75 -5.35 -10.03
C GLY A 357 6.47 -5.86 -11.44
N GLY A 358 6.81 -7.13 -11.74
CA GLY A 358 6.49 -7.80 -13.00
C GLY A 358 5.00 -8.04 -13.19
N MET A 359 4.63 -9.14 -13.85
CA MET A 359 3.22 -9.51 -14.00
C MET A 359 2.59 -9.82 -12.64
N PRO A 360 1.51 -9.12 -12.24
CA PRO A 360 0.83 -9.41 -10.98
C PRO A 360 0.10 -10.75 -11.03
N GLY A 361 -0.18 -11.33 -9.87
CA GLY A 361 -1.09 -12.46 -9.75
C GLY A 361 -2.54 -12.00 -9.66
N PHE A 362 -3.46 -12.70 -10.33
CA PHE A 362 -4.88 -12.34 -10.37
C PHE A 362 -5.79 -13.31 -9.59
N GLY A 363 -5.28 -14.44 -9.14
CA GLY A 363 -6.03 -15.41 -8.34
C GLY A 363 -5.53 -15.50 -6.91
N SER A 364 -6.30 -16.18 -6.03
CA SER A 364 -5.86 -16.48 -4.67
C SER A 364 -4.70 -17.48 -4.71
N ARG A 365 -3.70 -17.26 -3.86
CA ARG A 365 -2.64 -18.22 -3.58
C ARG A 365 -3.08 -19.10 -2.42
N THR A 366 -2.81 -20.40 -2.52
CA THR A 366 -3.12 -21.36 -1.45
C THR A 366 -2.19 -21.23 -0.25
N ASP A 367 -1.07 -20.53 -0.43
CA ASP A 367 -0.01 -20.31 0.54
C ASP A 367 -0.02 -18.87 1.12
N ASP A 368 -1.06 -18.09 0.84
CA ASP A 368 -1.30 -16.82 1.52
C ASP A 368 -1.71 -17.11 2.98
N LEU A 369 -0.70 -17.47 3.77
CA LEU A 369 -0.87 -17.59 5.21
C LEU A 369 -1.06 -16.19 5.78
N ASP A 370 -2.03 -16.08 6.70
CA ASP A 370 -2.25 -14.93 7.58
C ASP A 370 -1.01 -14.70 8.46
N VAL A 371 0.04 -14.15 7.90
CA VAL A 371 1.17 -13.67 8.66
C VAL A 371 0.82 -12.26 9.10
N ILE A 372 0.76 -12.02 10.40
CA ILE A 372 0.48 -10.72 11.01
C ILE A 372 1.30 -9.64 10.30
N GLY A 373 0.61 -8.76 9.58
CA GLY A 373 1.22 -7.64 8.85
C GLY A 373 1.41 -7.84 7.34
N THR A 374 1.11 -8.98 6.77
CA THR A 374 1.03 -9.18 5.32
C THR A 374 -0.41 -9.00 4.87
N THR A 375 -0.59 -8.22 3.81
CA THR A 375 -1.89 -8.07 3.16
C THR A 375 -2.21 -9.40 2.49
N VAL A 376 -3.23 -10.09 2.96
CA VAL A 376 -3.78 -11.24 2.25
C VAL A 376 -4.21 -10.75 0.87
N ARG A 377 -3.65 -11.32 -0.20
CA ARG A 377 -4.08 -10.97 -1.55
C ARG A 377 -5.53 -11.37 -1.74
N SER A 378 -6.37 -10.39 -1.94
CA SER A 378 -7.77 -10.63 -2.26
C SER A 378 -7.84 -11.38 -3.58
N ARG A 379 -8.74 -12.37 -3.65
CA ARG A 379 -9.07 -13.03 -4.90
C ARG A 379 -9.74 -12.01 -5.83
N ILE A 380 -9.09 -11.67 -6.95
CA ILE A 380 -9.66 -10.77 -7.97
C ILE A 380 -10.47 -11.58 -8.98
N LEU A 381 -9.85 -12.62 -9.54
CA LEU A 381 -10.48 -13.51 -10.51
C LEU A 381 -10.70 -14.89 -9.91
N THR A 382 -11.84 -15.49 -10.24
CA THR A 382 -12.11 -16.89 -9.90
C THR A 382 -11.29 -17.82 -10.80
N PRO A 383 -11.10 -19.11 -10.43
CA PRO A 383 -10.44 -20.08 -11.30
C PRO A 383 -11.11 -20.20 -12.69
N GLU A 384 -12.44 -20.11 -12.74
CA GLU A 384 -13.24 -20.18 -13.97
C GLU A 384 -12.97 -18.95 -14.86
N GLN A 385 -12.91 -17.77 -14.27
CA GLN A 385 -12.55 -16.53 -14.97
C GLN A 385 -11.13 -16.59 -15.53
N ILE A 386 -10.18 -17.12 -14.77
CA ILE A 386 -8.80 -17.31 -15.23
C ILE A 386 -8.77 -18.29 -16.39
N ALA A 387 -9.53 -19.40 -16.32
CA ALA A 387 -9.61 -20.36 -17.40
C ALA A 387 -10.19 -19.75 -18.69
N ALA A 388 -11.20 -18.90 -18.59
CA ALA A 388 -11.75 -18.17 -19.72
C ALA A 388 -10.73 -17.20 -20.36
N VAL A 389 -9.99 -16.43 -19.52
CA VAL A 389 -8.90 -15.56 -20.01
C VAL A 389 -7.84 -16.37 -20.74
N VAL A 390 -7.44 -17.51 -20.19
CA VAL A 390 -6.46 -18.42 -20.85
C VAL A 390 -6.98 -18.96 -22.17
N ALA A 391 -8.28 -19.30 -22.26
CA ALA A 391 -8.90 -19.73 -23.52
C ALA A 391 -8.82 -18.63 -24.58
N TYR A 392 -9.14 -17.39 -24.23
CA TYR A 392 -9.00 -16.24 -25.11
C TYR A 392 -7.55 -16.03 -25.53
N GLU A 393 -6.59 -15.97 -24.61
CA GLU A 393 -5.18 -15.74 -24.90
C GLU A 393 -4.59 -16.83 -25.82
N ARG A 394 -5.06 -18.07 -25.72
CA ARG A 394 -4.60 -19.19 -26.59
C ARG A 394 -5.28 -19.18 -27.97
N GLY A 395 -6.33 -18.39 -28.15
CA GLY A 395 -6.99 -18.12 -29.43
C GLY A 395 -6.33 -17.00 -30.25
N LEU A 396 -5.49 -16.17 -29.57
CA LEU A 396 -4.73 -15.10 -30.24
C LEU A 396 -3.57 -15.68 -31.07
#